data_80addd0ec733c53541e36f81ba78a2dc
#
_entry.id   80addd0ec733c53541e36f81ba78a2dc
#
_cell.length_a   1.000
_cell.length_b   1.000
_cell.length_c   1.000
_cell.angle_alpha   90.00
_cell.angle_beta   90.00
_cell.angle_gamma   90.00
#
_symmetry.space_group_name_H-M   'P 1'
#
loop_
_entity.id
_entity.type
_entity.pdbx_description
1 polymer ?
#
loop_
_entity_poly.entity_id
_entity_poly.type
_entity_poly.pdbx_seq_one_letter_code
_entity_poly.pdbx_strand_id
1 'polypeptide(L)'
;MLIRTPAELGAVLRDRRKQLKLDQAALAKRIGVSRQWVIEVERGHARAELGLVLRAINVLDIHLDATTDEVNRRRRSGAIDIDSIVAKAKKVKP
;
A
#
# COMPACT_ATOMS: atom_id res chain seq x y z
N MET A 1 3.53 -11.13 3.19
CA MET A 1 2.09 -11.32 2.93
C MET A 1 1.77 -10.87 1.50
N LEU A 2 1.07 -11.70 0.75
CA LEU A 2 0.63 -11.33 -0.59
C LEU A 2 -0.77 -10.74 -0.53
N ILE A 3 -0.96 -9.58 -1.18
CA ILE A 3 -2.25 -8.93 -1.27
C ILE A 3 -2.74 -9.08 -2.71
N ARG A 4 -3.82 -9.83 -2.90
CA ARG A 4 -4.36 -10.13 -4.23
C ARG A 4 -5.79 -9.64 -4.43
N THR A 5 -6.47 -9.31 -3.35
CA THR A 5 -7.87 -8.90 -3.41
C THR A 5 -8.09 -7.62 -2.61
N PRO A 6 -9.17 -6.87 -2.92
CA PRO A 6 -9.53 -5.72 -2.11
C PRO A 6 -9.80 -6.09 -0.65
N ALA A 7 -10.35 -7.26 -0.40
CA ALA A 7 -10.62 -7.72 0.97
C ALA A 7 -9.33 -7.93 1.75
N GLU A 8 -8.31 -8.50 1.11
CA GLU A 8 -7.01 -8.69 1.75
C GLU A 8 -6.36 -7.35 2.09
N LEU A 9 -6.40 -6.39 1.17
CA LEU A 9 -5.88 -5.07 1.43
C LEU A 9 -6.67 -4.38 2.55
N GLY A 10 -7.99 -4.49 2.53
CA GLY A 10 -8.84 -3.94 3.58
C GLY A 10 -8.49 -4.49 4.96
N ALA A 11 -8.20 -5.79 5.04
CA ALA A 11 -7.78 -6.42 6.30
C ALA A 11 -6.45 -5.84 6.80
N VAL A 12 -5.49 -5.61 5.91
CA VAL A 12 -4.22 -5.01 6.26
C VAL A 12 -4.41 -3.60 6.81
N LEU A 13 -5.24 -2.80 6.16
CA LEU A 13 -5.54 -1.44 6.62
C LEU A 13 -6.20 -1.47 7.99
N ARG A 14 -7.16 -2.36 8.19
CA ARG A 14 -7.87 -2.51 9.45
C ARG A 14 -6.92 -2.91 10.59
N ASP A 15 -6.07 -3.91 10.33
CA ASP A 15 -5.13 -4.39 11.35
C ASP A 15 -4.16 -3.29 11.76
N ARG A 16 -3.63 -2.57 10.79
CA ARG A 16 -2.70 -1.47 11.08
C ARG A 16 -3.39 -0.34 11.84
N ARG A 17 -4.62 -0.01 11.44
CA ARG A 17 -5.42 1.00 12.15
C ARG A 17 -5.56 0.63 13.63
N LYS A 18 -5.88 -0.64 13.90
CA LYS A 18 -6.03 -1.12 15.27
C LYS A 18 -4.72 -1.09 16.04
N GLN A 19 -3.61 -1.42 15.40
CA GLN A 19 -2.29 -1.32 16.01
C GLN A 19 -1.98 0.11 16.44
N LEU A 20 -2.41 1.08 15.67
CA LEU A 20 -2.23 2.50 15.98
C LEU A 20 -3.30 3.05 16.92
N LYS A 21 -4.23 2.20 17.38
CA LYS A 21 -5.31 2.56 18.29
C LYS A 21 -6.19 3.67 17.76
N LEU A 22 -6.42 3.67 16.45
CA LEU A 22 -7.33 4.60 15.80
C LEU A 22 -8.67 3.95 15.56
N ASP A 23 -9.75 4.69 15.79
CA ASP A 23 -11.07 4.24 15.33
C ASP A 23 -11.27 4.63 13.86
N GLN A 24 -12.35 4.14 13.27
CA GLN A 24 -12.62 4.40 11.86
C GLN A 24 -12.85 5.87 11.57
N ALA A 25 -13.51 6.58 12.49
CA ALA A 25 -13.77 8.00 12.33
C ALA A 25 -12.48 8.82 12.38
N ALA A 26 -11.56 8.48 13.28
CA ALA A 26 -10.28 9.15 13.38
C ALA A 26 -9.42 8.94 12.12
N LEU A 27 -9.42 7.72 11.60
CA LEU A 27 -8.69 7.42 10.36
C LEU A 27 -9.30 8.18 9.18
N ALA A 28 -10.64 8.18 9.07
CA ALA A 28 -11.34 8.89 8.02
C ALA A 28 -10.98 10.38 8.01
N LYS A 29 -10.90 10.98 9.19
CA LYS A 29 -10.53 12.39 9.32
C LYS A 29 -9.10 12.65 8.83
N ARG A 30 -8.18 11.75 9.13
CA ARG A 30 -6.78 11.89 8.69
C ARG A 30 -6.63 11.73 7.18
N ILE A 31 -7.41 10.85 6.58
CA ILE A 31 -7.40 10.65 5.13
C ILE A 31 -8.12 11.78 4.41
N GLY A 32 -9.14 12.35 5.04
CA GLY A 32 -10.01 13.36 4.42
C GLY A 32 -11.19 12.75 3.70
N VAL A 33 -11.74 11.65 4.25
CA VAL A 33 -12.86 10.92 3.69
C VAL A 33 -13.94 10.71 4.75
N SER A 34 -15.08 10.13 4.35
CA SER A 34 -16.13 9.77 5.30
C SER A 34 -15.75 8.50 6.06
N ARG A 35 -16.35 8.35 7.25
CA ARG A 35 -16.22 7.12 8.01
C ARG A 35 -16.75 5.92 7.20
N GLN A 36 -17.82 6.12 6.46
CA GLN A 36 -18.40 5.08 5.60
C GLN A 36 -17.40 4.59 4.55
N TRP A 37 -16.62 5.50 3.99
CA TRP A 37 -15.56 5.13 3.04
C TRP A 37 -14.55 4.16 3.69
N VAL A 38 -14.14 4.46 4.92
CA VAL A 38 -13.21 3.59 5.66
C VAL A 38 -13.84 2.22 5.91
N ILE A 39 -15.09 2.20 6.34
CA ILE A 39 -15.80 0.94 6.61
C ILE A 39 -15.84 0.07 5.34
N GLU A 40 -16.20 0.67 4.22
CA GLU A 40 -16.30 -0.06 2.96
C GLU A 40 -14.94 -0.58 2.47
N VAL A 41 -13.90 0.24 2.56
CA VAL A 41 -12.56 -0.17 2.11
C VAL A 41 -12.01 -1.30 2.99
N GLU A 42 -12.23 -1.23 4.30
CA GLU A 42 -11.81 -2.30 5.20
C GLU A 42 -12.55 -3.61 4.93
N ARG A 43 -13.74 -3.53 4.34
CA ARG A 43 -14.51 -4.71 3.92
C ARG A 43 -14.16 -5.20 2.52
N GLY A 44 -13.30 -4.48 1.79
CA GLY A 44 -12.89 -4.89 0.47
C GLY A 44 -13.67 -4.24 -0.67
N HIS A 45 -13.88 -2.92 -0.61
CA HIS A 45 -14.57 -2.19 -1.67
C HIS A 45 -13.72 -2.14 -2.94
N ALA A 46 -14.09 -2.94 -3.94
CA ALA A 46 -13.30 -3.10 -5.15
C ALA A 46 -13.21 -1.83 -6.02
N ARG A 47 -14.17 -0.93 -5.88
CA ARG A 47 -14.22 0.30 -6.66
C ARG A 47 -13.75 1.53 -5.90
N ALA A 48 -13.02 1.33 -4.81
CA ALA A 48 -12.46 2.44 -4.07
C ALA A 48 -11.47 3.21 -4.94
N GLU A 49 -11.47 4.52 -4.82
CA GLU A 49 -10.57 5.37 -5.59
C GLU A 49 -9.12 5.11 -5.16
N LEU A 50 -8.27 4.74 -6.11
CA LEU A 50 -6.89 4.32 -5.83
C LEU A 50 -6.10 5.42 -5.11
N GLY A 51 -6.26 6.67 -5.52
CA GLY A 51 -5.55 7.77 -4.88
C GLY A 51 -5.86 7.88 -3.39
N LEU A 52 -7.11 7.66 -3.01
CA LEU A 52 -7.51 7.68 -1.60
C LEU A 52 -7.00 6.45 -0.85
N VAL A 53 -6.97 5.30 -1.52
CA VAL A 53 -6.42 4.08 -0.92
C VAL A 53 -4.94 4.26 -0.62
N LEU A 54 -4.18 4.82 -1.56
CA LEU A 54 -2.76 5.09 -1.35
C LEU A 54 -2.54 6.12 -0.24
N ARG A 55 -3.43 7.12 -0.13
CA ARG A 55 -3.37 8.08 0.97
C ARG A 55 -3.59 7.39 2.32
N ALA A 56 -4.55 6.47 2.39
CA ALA A 56 -4.78 5.69 3.60
C ALA A 56 -3.55 4.87 3.99
N ILE A 57 -2.92 4.23 3.01
CA ILE A 57 -1.70 3.45 3.22
C ILE A 57 -0.60 4.35 3.81
N ASN A 58 -0.43 5.54 3.26
CA ASN A 58 0.57 6.48 3.76
C ASN A 58 0.25 7.00 5.16
N VAL A 59 -1.02 7.33 5.42
CA VAL A 59 -1.46 7.81 6.73
C VAL A 59 -1.20 6.76 7.82
N LEU A 60 -1.38 5.49 7.48
CA LEU A 60 -1.16 4.37 8.40
C LEU A 60 0.31 3.95 8.50
N ASP A 61 1.19 4.65 7.78
CA ASP A 61 2.63 4.35 7.76
C ASP A 61 2.89 2.90 7.34
N ILE A 62 2.17 2.45 6.31
CA ILE A 62 2.38 1.14 5.71
C ILE A 62 3.31 1.31 4.51
N HIS A 63 4.35 0.50 4.46
CA HIS A 63 5.26 0.50 3.32
C HIS A 63 4.73 -0.44 2.25
N LEU A 64 4.41 0.12 1.09
CA LEU A 64 3.94 -0.65 -0.06
C LEU A 64 5.06 -0.77 -1.06
N ASP A 65 5.40 -2.00 -1.43
CA ASP A 65 6.46 -2.28 -2.38
C ASP A 65 5.92 -3.17 -3.48
N ALA A 66 6.37 -2.92 -4.71
CA ALA A 66 5.99 -3.71 -5.87
C ALA A 66 7.22 -4.41 -6.41
N THR A 67 7.16 -5.74 -6.46
CA THR A 67 8.27 -6.54 -6.97
C THR A 67 7.78 -7.48 -8.05
N THR A 68 8.69 -7.85 -8.95
CA THR A 68 8.45 -8.86 -9.96
C THR A 68 9.33 -10.08 -9.68
N ASP A 69 9.00 -11.21 -10.30
CA ASP A 69 9.80 -12.41 -10.13
C ASP A 69 11.26 -12.20 -10.52
N GLU A 70 11.50 -11.40 -11.54
CA GLU A 70 12.85 -11.08 -11.97
C GLU A 70 13.62 -10.34 -10.89
N VAL A 71 13.02 -9.33 -10.27
CA VAL A 71 13.62 -8.58 -9.18
C VAL A 71 13.91 -9.51 -7.99
N ASN A 72 12.96 -10.37 -7.65
CA ASN A 72 13.11 -11.30 -6.55
C ASN A 72 14.27 -12.29 -6.80
N ARG A 73 14.42 -12.78 -8.02
CA ARG A 73 15.54 -13.65 -8.35
C ARG A 73 16.88 -12.96 -8.17
N ARG A 74 16.99 -11.70 -8.61
CA ARG A 74 18.19 -10.90 -8.42
C ARG A 74 18.52 -10.72 -6.95
N ARG A 75 17.53 -10.44 -6.13
CA ARG A 75 17.71 -10.29 -4.69
C ARG A 75 18.22 -11.58 -4.06
N ARG A 76 17.67 -12.73 -4.45
CA ARG A 76 18.08 -14.04 -3.93
C ARG A 76 19.50 -14.38 -4.30
N SER A 77 19.93 -14.00 -5.48
CA SER A 77 21.29 -14.27 -5.94
C SER A 77 22.33 -13.34 -5.32
N GLY A 78 21.89 -12.29 -4.62
CA GLY A 78 22.78 -11.29 -4.07
C GLY A 78 23.42 -10.41 -5.12
N ALA A 79 22.96 -10.48 -6.35
CA ALA A 79 23.55 -9.78 -7.49
C ALA A 79 22.81 -8.49 -7.82
N ILE A 80 22.11 -7.89 -6.88
CA ILE A 80 21.43 -6.64 -7.13
C ILE A 80 22.43 -5.50 -7.15
N ASP A 81 22.47 -4.83 -8.29
CA ASP A 81 23.14 -3.56 -8.43
C ASP A 81 22.10 -2.47 -8.28
N ILE A 82 22.04 -1.88 -7.11
CA ILE A 82 21.07 -0.83 -6.80
C ILE A 82 21.30 0.40 -7.70
N ASP A 83 22.55 0.72 -7.97
CA ASP A 83 22.88 1.85 -8.83
C ASP A 83 22.40 1.62 -10.25
N SER A 84 22.52 0.39 -10.75
CA SER A 84 22.01 0.03 -12.07
C SER A 84 20.50 0.20 -12.15
N ILE A 85 19.78 -0.21 -11.11
CA ILE A 85 18.33 -0.07 -11.06
C ILE A 85 17.93 1.40 -11.04
N VAL A 86 18.61 2.21 -10.24
CA VAL A 86 18.36 3.65 -10.16
C VAL A 86 18.68 4.33 -11.48
N ALA A 87 19.78 3.94 -12.13
CA ALA A 87 20.16 4.50 -13.42
C ALA A 87 19.09 4.21 -14.49
N LYS A 88 18.55 3.00 -14.51
CA LYS A 88 17.45 2.68 -15.45
C LYS A 88 16.22 3.53 -15.19
N ALA A 89 15.86 3.75 -13.94
CA ALA A 89 14.72 4.58 -13.59
C ALA A 89 14.93 6.03 -14.03
N LYS A 90 16.14 6.56 -13.88
CA LYS A 90 16.47 7.92 -14.34
C LYS A 90 16.43 8.04 -15.84
N LYS A 91 16.85 7.02 -16.58
CA LYS A 91 16.84 7.04 -18.04
C LYS A 91 15.43 7.01 -18.63
N VAL A 92 14.47 6.47 -17.90
CA VAL A 92 13.08 6.39 -18.34
C VAL A 92 12.39 7.73 -18.20
N LYS A 93 12.85 8.58 -17.33
CA LYS A 93 12.28 9.92 -17.16
C LYS A 93 12.79 10.87 -18.24
N PRO A 94 11.88 11.52 -18.98
CA PRO A 94 12.26 12.52 -19.97
C PRO A 94 12.94 13.74 -19.33
#